data_1add426674a84afc2da99d867d024082
#
_entry.id   1add426674a84afc2da99d867d024082
#
_cell.length_a   1.000
_cell.length_b   1.000
_cell.length_c   1.000
_cell.angle_alpha   90.00
_cell.angle_beta   90.00
_cell.angle_gamma   90.00
#
_symmetry.space_group_name_H-M   'P 1'
#
loop_
_entity.id
_entity.type
_entity.pdbx_description
1 polymer ?
#
loop_
_entity_poly.entity_id
_entity_poly.type
_entity_poly.pdbx_seq_one_letter_code
_entity_poly.pdbx_strand_id
1 'polypeptide(L)'
;MLHILDRPLEGDVEMFIGKKIHANVDWERRKQLQSHHTGTHIVFASCRKVLGPHVWQNGAKKTTEMAHLDITHYKSLTKEEEQAIENNANRIINDCTNISKSFMDKAEAEK
;
A
#
# COMPACT_ATOMS: atom_id res chain seq x y z
N MET A 1 -18.11 0.68 5.59
CA MET A 1 -17.25 -0.48 5.96
C MET A 1 -18.15 -1.56 6.52
N LEU A 2 -18.01 -2.80 6.06
CA LEU A 2 -18.78 -3.94 6.56
C LEU A 2 -17.92 -4.70 7.58
N HIS A 3 -18.46 -4.97 8.74
CA HIS A 3 -17.83 -5.81 9.77
C HIS A 3 -18.55 -7.16 9.82
N ILE A 4 -17.80 -8.23 9.64
CA ILE A 4 -18.30 -9.59 9.74
C ILE A 4 -17.88 -10.14 11.09
N LEU A 5 -18.85 -10.60 11.87
CA LEU A 5 -18.61 -11.20 13.18
C LEU A 5 -18.34 -12.69 13.03
N ASP A 6 -17.52 -13.24 13.91
CA ASP A 6 -17.21 -14.67 13.98
C ASP A 6 -18.38 -15.50 14.50
N ARG A 7 -19.33 -14.86 15.20
CA ARG A 7 -20.56 -15.45 15.73
C ARG A 7 -21.72 -14.45 15.67
N PRO A 8 -22.96 -14.92 15.58
CA PRO A 8 -24.13 -14.05 15.67
C PRO A 8 -24.18 -13.28 16.98
N LEU A 9 -24.73 -12.07 16.93
CA LEU A 9 -25.08 -11.34 18.16
C LEU A 9 -26.21 -12.06 18.88
N GLU A 10 -26.06 -12.28 20.17
CA GLU A 10 -27.10 -12.83 21.00
C GLU A 10 -28.07 -11.71 21.44
N GLY A 11 -29.38 -11.87 21.17
CA GLY A 11 -30.40 -10.91 21.48
C GLY A 11 -30.80 -9.98 20.35
N ASP A 12 -31.59 -8.97 20.63
CA ASP A 12 -32.08 -8.01 19.67
C ASP A 12 -30.94 -7.05 19.26
N VAL A 13 -30.75 -6.87 17.95
CA VAL A 13 -29.71 -5.97 17.37
C VAL A 13 -29.86 -4.54 17.92
N GLU A 14 -31.07 -4.09 18.19
CA GLU A 14 -31.34 -2.75 18.75
C GLU A 14 -30.69 -2.53 20.11
N MET A 15 -30.47 -3.58 20.89
CA MET A 15 -29.79 -3.49 22.21
C MET A 15 -28.33 -3.06 22.10
N PHE A 16 -27.70 -3.19 20.90
CA PHE A 16 -26.29 -2.86 20.67
C PHE A 16 -26.10 -1.45 20.09
N ILE A 17 -27.18 -0.83 19.59
CA ILE A 17 -27.13 0.52 19.05
C ILE A 17 -26.77 1.52 20.15
N GLY A 18 -25.79 2.36 19.91
CA GLY A 18 -25.29 3.38 20.86
C GLY A 18 -24.42 2.84 22.00
N LYS A 19 -24.16 1.54 22.06
CA LYS A 19 -23.23 0.97 23.04
C LYS A 19 -21.77 1.28 22.65
N LYS A 20 -20.95 1.52 23.66
CA LYS A 20 -19.49 1.61 23.46
C LYS A 20 -18.93 0.20 23.27
N ILE A 21 -18.15 0.03 22.23
CA ILE A 21 -17.43 -1.21 21.97
C ILE A 21 -15.93 -0.96 22.12
N HIS A 22 -15.21 -2.01 22.51
CA HIS A 22 -13.75 -2.01 22.50
C HIS A 22 -13.28 -2.82 21.29
N ALA A 23 -12.54 -2.18 20.38
CA ALA A 23 -12.02 -2.80 19.19
C ALA A 23 -10.49 -2.91 19.29
N ASN A 24 -9.98 -4.12 19.17
CA ASN A 24 -8.55 -4.40 19.09
C ASN A 24 -8.16 -4.72 17.65
N VAL A 25 -7.12 -4.07 17.18
CA VAL A 25 -6.53 -4.38 15.88
C VAL A 25 -5.41 -5.39 16.09
N ASP A 26 -5.37 -6.44 15.28
CA ASP A 26 -4.21 -7.30 15.18
C ASP A 26 -3.03 -6.46 14.68
N TRP A 27 -2.16 -6.07 15.62
CA TRP A 27 -1.08 -5.13 15.38
C TRP A 27 0.00 -5.70 14.48
N GLU A 28 0.37 -6.95 14.63
CA GLU A 28 1.39 -7.60 13.81
C GLU A 28 0.93 -7.67 12.33
N ARG A 29 -0.30 -8.11 12.13
CA ARG A 29 -0.92 -8.08 10.80
C ARG A 29 -0.99 -6.66 10.23
N ARG A 30 -1.38 -5.68 11.02
CA ARG A 30 -1.48 -4.28 10.61
C ARG A 30 -0.12 -3.74 10.20
N LYS A 31 0.92 -3.98 10.99
CA LYS A 31 2.29 -3.54 10.74
C LYS A 31 2.82 -4.12 9.43
N GLN A 32 2.61 -5.41 9.19
CA GLN A 32 3.03 -6.08 7.96
C GLN A 32 2.36 -5.47 6.72
N LEU A 33 1.04 -5.26 6.78
CA LEU A 33 0.29 -4.63 5.68
C LEU A 33 0.71 -3.17 5.43
N GLN A 34 1.05 -2.42 6.47
CA GLN A 34 1.58 -1.05 6.34
C GLN A 34 2.94 -1.04 5.65
N SER A 35 3.83 -1.97 6.00
CA SER A 35 5.14 -2.11 5.37
C SER A 35 5.01 -2.46 3.88
N HIS A 36 4.15 -3.40 3.54
CA HIS A 36 3.85 -3.75 2.15
C HIS A 36 3.23 -2.59 1.37
N HIS A 37 2.34 -1.81 2.01
CA HIS A 37 1.72 -0.65 1.39
C HIS A 37 2.77 0.43 1.06
N THR A 38 3.60 0.79 2.01
CA THR A 38 4.68 1.77 1.81
C THR A 38 5.71 1.27 0.81
N GLY A 39 6.13 0.00 0.92
CA GLY A 39 7.04 -0.62 -0.03
C GLY A 39 6.52 -0.57 -1.48
N THR A 40 5.23 -0.78 -1.68
CA THR A 40 4.60 -0.67 -3.01
C THR A 40 4.74 0.74 -3.59
N HIS A 41 4.57 1.80 -2.79
CA HIS A 41 4.77 3.18 -3.24
C HIS A 41 6.24 3.46 -3.59
N ILE A 42 7.18 2.95 -2.81
CA ILE A 42 8.62 3.10 -3.08
C ILE A 42 9.01 2.40 -4.38
N VAL A 43 8.52 1.16 -4.59
CA VAL A 43 8.77 0.42 -5.83
C VAL A 43 8.14 1.14 -7.02
N PHE A 44 6.91 1.65 -6.90
CA PHE A 44 6.27 2.44 -7.95
C PHE A 44 7.09 3.69 -8.33
N ALA A 45 7.54 4.46 -7.34
CA ALA A 45 8.39 5.63 -7.57
C ALA A 45 9.72 5.24 -8.23
N SER A 46 10.30 4.09 -7.85
CA SER A 46 11.51 3.55 -8.45
C SER A 46 11.30 3.12 -9.91
N CYS A 47 10.16 2.50 -10.21
CA CYS A 47 9.78 2.17 -11.59
C CYS A 47 9.68 3.43 -12.45
N ARG A 48 8.99 4.47 -11.98
CA ARG A 48 8.90 5.76 -12.71
C ARG A 48 10.26 6.40 -12.92
N LYS A 49 11.15 6.32 -11.94
CA LYS A 49 12.50 6.88 -12.03
C LYS A 49 13.37 6.16 -13.05
N VAL A 50 13.28 4.83 -13.13
CA VAL A 50 14.12 4.00 -14.00
C VAL A 50 13.54 3.92 -15.41
N LEU A 51 12.23 3.71 -15.54
CA LEU A 51 11.57 3.43 -16.81
C LEU A 51 10.98 4.68 -17.47
N GLY A 52 10.69 5.72 -16.69
CA GLY A 52 10.16 6.99 -17.18
C GLY A 52 8.77 7.37 -16.67
N PRO A 53 8.34 8.61 -16.92
CA PRO A 53 7.10 9.18 -16.38
C PRO A 53 5.81 8.55 -16.95
N HIS A 54 5.90 7.79 -18.04
CA HIS A 54 4.77 7.06 -18.64
C HIS A 54 4.30 5.87 -17.79
N VAL A 55 5.09 5.47 -16.79
CA VAL A 55 4.73 4.37 -15.90
C VAL A 55 3.67 4.82 -14.90
N TRP A 56 2.54 4.11 -14.89
CA TRP A 56 1.46 4.31 -13.93
C TRP A 56 1.12 3.01 -13.24
N GLN A 57 0.58 3.12 -12.03
CA GLN A 57 0.04 1.98 -11.31
C GLN A 57 -1.28 1.54 -11.96
N ASN A 58 -1.35 0.29 -12.41
CA ASN A 58 -2.54 -0.32 -12.97
C ASN A 58 -3.33 -1.15 -11.94
N GLY A 59 -2.62 -1.69 -10.96
CA GLY A 59 -3.22 -2.45 -9.86
C GLY A 59 -2.21 -2.70 -8.74
N ALA A 60 -2.72 -3.11 -7.60
CA ALA A 60 -1.87 -3.57 -6.51
C ALA A 60 -2.66 -4.46 -5.54
N LYS A 61 -2.01 -5.53 -5.04
CA LYS A 61 -2.54 -6.40 -4.01
C LYS A 61 -1.52 -6.50 -2.87
N LYS A 62 -2.00 -6.42 -1.65
CA LYS A 62 -1.18 -6.57 -0.44
C LYS A 62 -1.81 -7.60 0.47
N THR A 63 -1.03 -8.58 0.86
CA THR A 63 -1.36 -9.59 1.88
C THR A 63 -0.31 -9.53 2.98
N THR A 64 -0.40 -10.37 3.96
CA THR A 64 0.64 -10.50 4.99
C THR A 64 1.91 -11.17 4.47
N GLU A 65 1.80 -11.97 3.42
CA GLU A 65 2.92 -12.74 2.85
C GLU A 65 3.64 -11.97 1.74
N MET A 66 2.87 -11.21 0.92
CA MET A 66 3.43 -10.56 -0.26
C MET A 66 2.69 -9.28 -0.65
N ALA A 67 3.40 -8.43 -1.37
CA ALA A 67 2.82 -7.32 -2.12
C ALA A 67 3.03 -7.54 -3.62
N HIS A 68 2.00 -7.21 -4.40
CA HIS A 68 2.01 -7.26 -5.84
C HIS A 68 1.67 -5.88 -6.39
N LEU A 69 2.40 -5.45 -7.41
CA LEU A 69 2.21 -4.17 -8.09
C LEU A 69 2.18 -4.38 -9.60
N ASP A 70 1.08 -3.98 -10.22
CA ASP A 70 0.97 -3.93 -11.67
C ASP A 70 1.27 -2.50 -12.13
N ILE A 71 2.14 -2.38 -13.12
CA ILE A 71 2.49 -1.11 -13.75
C ILE A 71 2.18 -1.14 -15.25
N THR A 72 1.85 0.03 -15.79
CA THR A 72 1.76 0.20 -17.24
C THR A 72 3.17 0.37 -17.81
N HIS A 73 3.52 -0.46 -18.78
CA HIS A 73 4.75 -0.32 -19.55
C HIS A 73 4.59 -0.98 -20.92
N TYR A 74 5.27 -0.49 -21.93
CA TYR A 74 5.08 -0.91 -23.33
C TYR A 74 5.89 -2.15 -23.73
N LYS A 75 6.79 -2.64 -22.86
CA LYS A 75 7.62 -3.83 -23.07
C LYS A 75 7.86 -4.58 -21.77
N SER A 76 8.34 -5.81 -21.87
CA SER A 76 8.85 -6.54 -20.70
C SER A 76 10.11 -5.87 -20.15
N LEU A 77 10.29 -5.90 -18.84
CA LEU A 77 11.48 -5.37 -18.19
C LEU A 77 12.70 -6.23 -18.54
N THR A 78 13.84 -5.59 -18.72
CA THR A 78 15.13 -6.28 -18.80
C THR A 78 15.64 -6.56 -17.38
N LYS A 79 16.58 -7.49 -17.25
CA LYS A 79 17.22 -7.79 -15.95
C LYS A 79 17.94 -6.59 -15.37
N GLU A 80 18.52 -5.76 -16.22
CA GLU A 80 19.20 -4.53 -15.83
C GLU A 80 18.20 -3.49 -15.28
N GLU A 81 17.02 -3.36 -15.90
CA GLU A 81 15.95 -2.48 -15.45
C GLU A 81 15.37 -2.97 -14.11
N GLU A 82 15.14 -4.28 -13.96
CA GLU A 82 14.70 -4.88 -12.69
C GLU A 82 15.71 -4.61 -11.57
N GLN A 83 16.99 -4.85 -11.81
CA GLN A 83 18.05 -4.61 -10.82
C GLN A 83 18.18 -3.12 -10.47
N ALA A 84 18.02 -2.23 -11.45
CA ALA A 84 18.06 -0.79 -11.21
C ALA A 84 16.88 -0.32 -10.36
N ILE A 85 15.68 -0.87 -10.58
CA ILE A 85 14.49 -0.60 -9.77
C ILE A 85 14.71 -1.07 -8.33
N GLU A 86 15.18 -2.30 -8.15
CA GLU A 86 15.47 -2.87 -6.83
C GLU A 86 16.51 -2.05 -6.07
N ASN A 87 17.62 -1.72 -6.71
CA ASN A 87 18.69 -0.93 -6.12
C ASN A 87 18.18 0.47 -5.71
N ASN A 88 17.37 1.11 -6.56
CA ASN A 88 16.82 2.42 -6.23
C ASN A 88 15.81 2.34 -5.08
N ALA A 89 14.96 1.32 -5.05
CA ALA A 89 14.00 1.11 -3.96
C ALA A 89 14.71 0.88 -2.63
N ASN A 90 15.72 0.01 -2.59
CA ASN A 90 16.53 -0.27 -1.40
C ASN A 90 17.28 0.97 -0.92
N ARG A 91 17.81 1.79 -1.85
CA ARG A 91 18.46 3.05 -1.49
C ARG A 91 17.47 4.01 -0.82
N ILE A 92 16.26 4.17 -1.35
CA ILE A 92 15.22 5.01 -0.75
C ILE A 92 14.89 4.52 0.67
N ILE A 93 14.76 3.22 0.88
CA ILE A 93 14.46 2.64 2.19
C ILE A 93 15.58 2.95 3.19
N ASN A 94 16.84 2.84 2.77
CA ASN A 94 17.99 3.08 3.62
C ASN A 94 18.21 4.57 3.94
N ASP A 95 17.93 5.45 2.97
CA ASP A 95 18.20 6.89 3.08
C ASP A 95 17.01 7.67 3.67
N CYS A 96 15.78 7.11 3.60
CA CYS A 96 14.55 7.81 3.94
C CYS A 96 14.16 7.54 5.39
N THR A 97 14.21 8.58 6.22
CA THR A 97 13.79 8.51 7.63
C THR A 97 12.39 9.07 7.87
N ASN A 98 11.86 9.88 6.93
CA ASN A 98 10.58 10.57 7.09
C ASN A 98 9.66 10.34 5.91
N ILE A 99 8.42 9.95 6.22
CA ILE A 99 7.32 9.88 5.27
C ILE A 99 6.33 10.99 5.62
N SER A 100 6.09 11.92 4.69
CA SER A 100 5.06 12.94 4.83
C SER A 100 3.79 12.53 4.11
N LYS A 101 2.65 12.93 4.66
CA LYS A 101 1.33 12.74 4.07
C LYS A 101 0.57 14.06 4.13
N SER A 102 0.08 14.53 2.98
CA SER A 102 -0.70 15.76 2.87
C SER A 102 -1.88 15.57 1.93
N PHE A 103 -2.87 16.45 2.06
CA PHE A 103 -3.94 16.60 1.08
C PHE A 103 -3.58 17.77 0.16
N MET A 104 -3.74 17.60 -1.14
CA MET A 104 -3.50 18.64 -2.14
C MET A 104 -4.42 18.41 -3.35
N ASP A 105 -4.57 19.41 -4.18
CA ASP A 105 -5.35 19.30 -5.42
C ASP A 105 -4.69 18.30 -6.37
N LYS A 106 -5.54 17.56 -7.11
CA LYS A 106 -5.07 16.51 -8.02
C LYS A 106 -4.04 17.02 -9.04
N ALA A 107 -4.29 18.18 -9.64
CA ALA A 107 -3.39 18.79 -10.62
C ALA A 107 -2.02 19.18 -10.03
N GLU A 108 -1.95 19.40 -8.72
CA GLU A 108 -0.70 19.67 -8.01
C GLU A 108 0.03 18.37 -7.65
N ALA A 109 -0.71 17.34 -7.27
CA ALA A 109 -0.15 16.03 -6.91
C ALA A 109 0.42 15.26 -8.12
N GLU A 110 -0.01 15.58 -9.34
CA GLU A 110 0.41 14.92 -10.60
C GLU A 110 1.63 15.61 -11.27
N LYS A 111 2.12 16.71 -10.73
CA LYS A 111 3.35 17.39 -11.21
C LYS A 111 4.60 16.65 -10.76
#